data_5d9f9ee9ed4ed4f3c960b6c1f06892eb
#
_entry.id   5d9f9ee9ed4ed4f3c960b6c1f06892eb
#
_cell.length_a   1.000
_cell.length_b   1.000
_cell.length_c   1.000
_cell.angle_alpha   90.00
_cell.angle_beta   90.00
_cell.angle_gamma   90.00
#
_symmetry.space_group_name_H-M   'P 1'
#
loop_
_entity.id
_entity.type
_entity.pdbx_description
1 polymer ?
#
loop_
_entity_poly.entity_id
_entity_poly.type
_entity_poly.pdbx_seq_one_letter_code
_entity_poly.pdbx_strand_id
1 'polypeptide(L)'
;MFTHYILNKNKFPVPCSDNVEWSNWMQENDRVVKRDYIGDILISTVFLGIDHSWGGCTPALFETMTFSKDGSPWDRTIMGRYNFWDEAIDGHDKAVQEISSYIGGQ
;
A
#
# COMPACT_ATOMS: atom_id res chain seq x y z
N MET A 1 -16.08 -12.86 -10.01
CA MET A 1 -15.27 -11.68 -9.64
C MET A 1 -14.03 -12.15 -8.92
N PHE A 2 -12.87 -11.65 -9.30
CA PHE A 2 -11.62 -11.99 -8.64
C PHE A 2 -11.41 -11.09 -7.43
N THR A 3 -10.99 -11.66 -6.30
CA THR A 3 -10.66 -10.92 -5.08
C THR A 3 -9.18 -10.97 -4.77
N HIS A 4 -8.47 -11.98 -5.30
CA HIS A 4 -7.05 -12.19 -5.07
C HIS A 4 -6.24 -11.83 -6.32
N TYR A 5 -5.12 -11.16 -6.10
CA TYR A 5 -4.23 -10.71 -7.17
C TYR A 5 -2.78 -10.96 -6.78
N ILE A 6 -1.95 -11.14 -7.80
CA ILE A 6 -0.49 -11.16 -7.66
C ILE A 6 0.09 -10.13 -8.63
N LEU A 7 1.38 -9.84 -8.50
CA LEU A 7 2.07 -8.94 -9.44
C LEU A 7 2.85 -9.77 -10.45
N ASN A 8 2.74 -9.41 -11.72
CA ASN A 8 3.61 -10.02 -12.74
C ASN A 8 5.01 -9.36 -12.68
N LYS A 9 5.92 -9.80 -13.56
CA LYS A 9 7.30 -9.30 -13.58
C LYS A 9 7.41 -7.79 -13.82
N ASN A 10 6.37 -7.18 -14.40
CA ASN A 10 6.31 -5.74 -14.66
C ASN A 10 5.59 -4.97 -13.55
N LYS A 11 5.33 -5.61 -12.42
CA LYS A 11 4.62 -5.03 -11.28
C LYS A 11 3.17 -4.68 -11.59
N PHE A 12 2.58 -5.34 -12.58
CA PHE A 12 1.19 -5.15 -12.94
C PHE A 12 0.33 -6.21 -12.23
N PRO A 13 -0.76 -5.79 -11.56
CA PRO A 13 -1.63 -6.74 -10.86
C PRO A 13 -2.37 -7.63 -11.84
N VAL A 14 -2.36 -8.93 -11.57
CA VAL A 14 -3.10 -9.91 -12.34
C VAL A 14 -3.95 -10.77 -11.42
N PRO A 15 -5.20 -11.11 -11.80
CA PRO A 15 -6.05 -11.97 -10.98
C PRO A 15 -5.42 -13.34 -10.76
N CYS A 16 -5.59 -13.88 -9.55
CA CYS A 16 -5.09 -15.21 -9.20
C CYS A 16 -6.20 -15.96 -8.47
N SER A 17 -6.84 -16.89 -9.15
CA SER A 17 -7.98 -17.64 -8.59
C SER A 17 -7.57 -18.85 -7.76
N ASP A 18 -6.33 -19.31 -7.89
CA ASP A 18 -5.82 -20.44 -7.12
C ASP A 18 -5.28 -19.94 -5.78
N ASN A 19 -5.95 -20.34 -4.69
CA ASN A 19 -5.59 -19.90 -3.35
C ASN A 19 -4.20 -20.35 -2.91
N VAL A 20 -3.77 -21.54 -3.34
CA VAL A 20 -2.44 -22.04 -2.99
C VAL A 20 -1.35 -21.25 -3.72
N GLU A 21 -1.54 -21.03 -5.02
CA GLU A 21 -0.63 -20.20 -5.82
C GLU A 21 -0.52 -18.79 -5.24
N TRP A 22 -1.65 -18.18 -4.94
CA TRP A 22 -1.70 -16.83 -4.36
C TRP A 22 -0.97 -16.77 -3.02
N SER A 23 -1.25 -17.73 -2.14
CA SER A 23 -0.62 -17.78 -0.81
C SER A 23 0.91 -17.95 -0.92
N ASN A 24 1.35 -18.83 -1.80
CA ASN A 24 2.79 -19.04 -2.03
C ASN A 24 3.45 -17.77 -2.56
N TRP A 25 2.82 -17.11 -3.53
CA TRP A 25 3.34 -15.87 -4.09
C TRP A 25 3.47 -14.78 -3.01
N MET A 26 2.43 -14.63 -2.18
CA MET A 26 2.42 -13.63 -1.12
C MET A 26 3.51 -13.86 -0.07
N GLN A 27 3.88 -15.12 0.18
CA GLN A 27 4.95 -15.48 1.12
C GLN A 27 6.35 -15.32 0.51
N GLU A 28 6.49 -15.60 -0.78
CA GLU A 28 7.79 -15.69 -1.45
C GLU A 28 8.27 -14.35 -2.03
N ASN A 29 7.39 -13.37 -2.14
CA ASN A 29 7.71 -12.10 -2.79
C ASN A 29 7.63 -10.93 -1.82
N ASP A 30 8.52 -9.96 -2.02
CA ASP A 30 8.46 -8.71 -1.30
C ASP A 30 7.31 -7.86 -1.86
N ARG A 31 6.39 -7.49 -0.98
CA ARG A 31 5.19 -6.72 -1.34
C ARG A 31 5.31 -5.25 -1.04
N VAL A 32 6.45 -4.82 -0.53
CA VAL A 32 6.69 -3.41 -0.23
C VAL A 32 6.96 -2.65 -1.53
N VAL A 33 6.17 -1.61 -1.76
CA VAL A 33 6.40 -0.68 -2.86
C VAL A 33 7.46 0.33 -2.45
N LYS A 34 7.26 0.96 -1.31
CA LYS A 34 8.19 1.98 -0.80
C LYS A 34 7.99 2.19 0.69
N ARG A 35 9.07 2.52 1.39
CA ARG A 35 9.04 2.89 2.81
C ARG A 35 9.93 4.08 3.05
N ASP A 36 9.46 5.01 3.89
CA ASP A 36 10.22 6.17 4.34
C ASP A 36 9.93 6.45 5.80
N TYR A 37 10.93 7.01 6.48
CA TYR A 37 10.79 7.50 7.86
C TYR A 37 10.90 9.01 7.87
N ILE A 38 9.98 9.67 8.58
CA ILE A 38 10.06 11.10 8.86
C ILE A 38 9.97 11.23 10.38
N GLY A 39 11.11 11.49 11.02
CA GLY A 39 11.17 11.42 12.46
C GLY A 39 10.79 10.03 12.95
N ASP A 40 9.82 9.94 13.83
CA ASP A 40 9.31 8.69 14.38
C ASP A 40 8.16 8.07 13.55
N ILE A 41 7.81 8.68 12.43
CA ILE A 41 6.69 8.23 11.62
C ILE A 41 7.21 7.40 10.45
N LEU A 42 6.76 6.15 10.38
CA LEU A 42 6.99 5.27 9.24
C LEU A 42 5.84 5.44 8.24
N ILE A 43 6.19 5.70 6.99
CA ILE A 43 5.24 5.72 5.88
C ILE A 43 5.54 4.48 5.05
N SER A 44 4.56 3.59 4.91
CA SER A 44 4.74 2.31 4.22
C SER A 44 3.65 2.12 3.17
N THR A 45 4.07 1.85 1.95
CA THR A 45 3.15 1.52 0.85
C THR A 45 3.40 0.09 0.43
N VAL A 46 2.34 -0.70 0.41
CA VAL A 46 2.43 -2.15 0.14
C VAL A 46 1.39 -2.59 -0.87
N PHE A 47 1.68 -3.71 -1.53
CA PHE A 47 0.70 -4.45 -2.33
C PHE A 47 -0.11 -5.34 -1.40
N LEU A 48 -1.44 -5.16 -1.42
CA LEU A 48 -2.33 -5.90 -0.53
C LEU A 48 -2.65 -7.32 -1.03
N GLY A 49 -2.68 -7.51 -2.34
CA GLY A 49 -3.01 -8.79 -2.94
C GLY A 49 -4.49 -9.18 -2.87
N ILE A 50 -5.30 -8.39 -2.18
CA ILE A 50 -6.74 -8.58 -2.04
C ILE A 50 -7.41 -7.27 -2.41
N ASP A 51 -8.51 -7.37 -3.16
CA ASP A 51 -9.28 -6.19 -3.57
C ASP A 51 -10.03 -5.59 -2.38
N HIS A 52 -9.75 -4.33 -2.09
CA HIS A 52 -10.40 -3.56 -1.02
C HIS A 52 -11.35 -2.49 -1.56
N SER A 53 -11.81 -2.62 -2.80
CA SER A 53 -12.63 -1.59 -3.44
C SER A 53 -14.10 -1.54 -3.01
N TRP A 54 -14.56 -2.55 -2.26
CA TRP A 54 -15.95 -2.63 -1.80
C TRP A 54 -16.98 -2.50 -2.94
N GLY A 55 -16.74 -3.22 -4.04
CA GLY A 55 -17.64 -3.21 -5.19
C GLY A 55 -17.39 -2.11 -6.18
N GLY A 56 -16.31 -1.36 -6.06
CA GLY A 56 -15.87 -0.39 -7.06
C GLY A 56 -15.49 -1.07 -8.37
N CYS A 57 -15.44 -0.29 -9.45
CA CYS A 57 -15.13 -0.81 -10.78
C CYS A 57 -13.67 -1.19 -10.94
N THR A 58 -12.78 -0.58 -10.17
CA THR A 58 -11.34 -0.81 -10.24
C THR A 58 -10.85 -1.35 -8.90
N PRO A 59 -10.09 -2.47 -8.89
CA PRO A 59 -9.63 -3.05 -7.62
C PRO A 59 -8.68 -2.14 -6.86
N ALA A 60 -8.89 -2.02 -5.56
CA ALA A 60 -7.98 -1.30 -4.66
C ALA A 60 -6.97 -2.30 -4.09
N LEU A 61 -5.77 -2.33 -4.66
CA LEU A 61 -4.79 -3.38 -4.43
C LEU A 61 -3.52 -2.92 -3.72
N PHE A 62 -3.34 -1.61 -3.55
CA PHE A 62 -2.17 -1.03 -2.87
C PHE A 62 -2.65 -0.08 -1.80
N GLU A 63 -1.86 0.07 -0.75
CA GLU A 63 -2.23 0.95 0.37
C GLU A 63 -1.00 1.62 0.95
N THR A 64 -1.13 2.92 1.22
CA THR A 64 -0.16 3.67 2.01
C THR A 64 -0.71 3.84 3.42
N MET A 65 0.06 3.42 4.41
CA MET A 65 -0.33 3.51 5.80
C MET A 65 0.83 4.05 6.62
N THR A 66 0.51 4.80 7.65
CA THR A 66 1.52 5.35 8.56
C THR A 66 1.49 4.64 9.90
N PHE A 67 2.66 4.58 10.52
CA PHE A 67 2.83 3.96 11.83
C PHE A 67 3.69 4.90 12.68
N SER A 68 3.32 5.05 13.94
CA SER A 68 4.03 5.93 14.86
C SER A 68 3.91 5.40 16.27
N LYS A 69 4.48 6.14 17.23
CA LYS A 69 4.37 5.79 18.64
C LYS A 69 2.94 6.00 19.14
N ASP A 70 2.59 5.30 20.21
CA ASP A 70 1.29 5.39 20.84
C ASP A 70 0.90 6.84 21.12
N GLY A 71 -0.38 7.14 20.84
CA GLY A 71 -0.93 8.47 21.06
C GLY A 71 -0.73 9.43 19.90
N SER A 72 0.03 9.06 18.91
CA SER A 72 0.18 9.89 17.72
C SER A 72 -1.03 9.74 16.79
N PRO A 73 -1.54 10.85 16.21
CA PRO A 73 -2.61 10.75 15.22
C PRO A 73 -2.18 10.06 13.93
N TRP A 74 -0.87 9.88 13.74
CA TRP A 74 -0.32 9.20 12.56
C TRP A 74 -0.13 7.70 12.76
N ASP A 75 -0.45 7.16 13.94
CA ASP A 75 -0.33 5.72 14.16
C ASP A 75 -1.48 4.99 13.49
N ARG A 76 -1.15 4.04 12.61
CA ARG A 76 -2.09 3.20 11.87
C ARG A 76 -3.11 3.99 11.07
N THR A 77 -2.66 5.08 10.45
CA THR A 77 -3.51 5.92 9.62
C THR A 77 -3.37 5.53 8.15
N ILE A 78 -4.51 5.27 7.50
CA ILE A 78 -4.54 4.98 6.08
C ILE A 78 -4.50 6.31 5.32
N MET A 79 -3.45 6.49 4.51
CA MET A 79 -3.26 7.71 3.71
C MET A 79 -3.86 7.60 2.32
N GLY A 80 -3.97 6.41 1.79
CA GLY A 80 -4.55 6.19 0.47
C GLY A 80 -4.54 4.74 0.03
N ARG A 81 -5.37 4.44 -0.95
CA ARG A 81 -5.43 3.15 -1.62
C ARG A 81 -5.40 3.36 -3.11
N TYR A 82 -4.78 2.45 -3.84
CA TYR A 82 -4.48 2.62 -5.26
C TYR A 82 -4.71 1.32 -6.03
N ASN A 83 -4.86 1.48 -7.36
CA ASN A 83 -5.14 0.36 -8.26
C ASN A 83 -3.86 -0.22 -8.86
N PHE A 84 -2.85 0.63 -9.10
CA PHE A 84 -1.65 0.26 -9.83
C PHE A 84 -0.39 0.70 -9.11
N TRP A 85 0.74 0.05 -9.44
CA TRP A 85 2.04 0.30 -8.84
C TRP A 85 2.46 1.78 -8.96
N ASP A 86 2.33 2.36 -10.15
CA ASP A 86 2.75 3.75 -10.38
C ASP A 86 1.92 4.73 -9.56
N GLU A 87 0.61 4.49 -9.44
CA GLU A 87 -0.25 5.29 -8.57
C GLU A 87 0.16 5.17 -7.11
N ALA A 88 0.58 3.98 -6.70
CA ALA A 88 1.02 3.73 -5.34
C ALA A 88 2.32 4.50 -5.03
N ILE A 89 3.25 4.55 -5.98
CA ILE A 89 4.46 5.36 -5.85
C ILE A 89 4.11 6.83 -5.67
N ASP A 90 3.25 7.37 -6.54
CA ASP A 90 2.84 8.78 -6.48
C ASP A 90 2.12 9.08 -5.17
N GLY A 91 1.23 8.20 -4.74
CA GLY A 91 0.51 8.36 -3.49
C GLY A 91 1.42 8.31 -2.28
N HIS A 92 2.43 7.44 -2.30
CA HIS A 92 3.44 7.37 -1.26
C HIS A 92 4.20 8.69 -1.14
N ASP A 93 4.66 9.24 -2.27
CA ASP A 93 5.41 10.47 -2.28
C ASP A 93 4.56 11.66 -1.80
N LYS A 94 3.28 11.68 -2.13
CA LYS A 94 2.34 12.69 -1.61
C LYS A 94 2.18 12.57 -0.09
N ALA A 95 2.08 11.35 0.43
CA ALA A 95 1.99 11.12 1.87
C ALA A 95 3.26 11.60 2.58
N VAL A 96 4.43 11.34 2.02
CA VAL A 96 5.70 11.83 2.55
C VAL A 96 5.71 13.35 2.62
N GLN A 97 5.27 14.03 1.56
CA GLN A 97 5.19 15.48 1.52
C GLN A 97 4.22 16.04 2.56
N GLU A 98 3.07 15.42 2.69
CA GLU A 98 2.04 15.85 3.65
C GLU A 98 2.56 15.75 5.09
N ILE A 99 3.19 14.64 5.45
CA ILE A 99 3.73 14.44 6.79
C ILE A 99 4.94 15.35 7.03
N SER A 100 5.79 15.53 6.03
CA SER A 100 6.93 16.46 6.11
C SER A 100 6.46 17.88 6.39
N SER A 101 5.40 18.32 5.72
CA SER A 101 4.81 19.63 5.93
C SER A 101 4.22 19.77 7.32
N TYR A 102 3.55 18.74 7.80
CA TYR A 102 2.99 18.70 9.14
C TYR A 102 4.08 18.88 10.21
N ILE A 103 5.16 18.09 10.10
CA ILE A 103 6.28 18.15 11.04
C ILE A 103 7.03 19.47 10.92
N GLY A 104 7.27 19.95 9.69
CA GLY A 104 7.95 21.22 9.44
C GLY A 104 7.18 22.44 9.92
N GLY A 105 5.85 22.32 10.03
CA GLY A 105 4.99 23.39 10.52
C GLY A 105 4.86 23.46 12.04
N GLN A 106 5.54 22.55 12.74
CA GLN A 106 5.51 22.48 14.23
C GLN A 106 6.47 23.50 14.92
#